data_2e125fd035493b0754bca03951272acf
#
_entry.id   2e125fd035493b0754bca03951272acf
#
_cell.length_a   1.000
_cell.length_b   1.000
_cell.length_c   1.000
_cell.angle_alpha   90.00
_cell.angle_beta   90.00
_cell.angle_gamma   90.00
#
_symmetry.space_group_name_H-M   'P 1'
#
loop_
_entity.id
_entity.type
_entity.pdbx_description
1 polymer ?
#
loop_
_entity_poly.entity_id
_entity_poly.type
_entity_poly.pdbx_seq_one_letter_code
_entity_poly.pdbx_strand_id
1 'polypeptide(L)'
;ETGDCLIAWRSSQREVATFDPVTLPEGVRKEYTGIFTRVVYPYHLFSLNAQELEIDFRLLTESRESAPLNPCVQVYGKHPVFVEEGAVVRCAVINTEGGPVYIGKDAEIMEGVLIRGPFAMCEHAVLTMGAKVYGATTLGPYCKCGGEVNNVVMIAYSNKAHDGFLGNSVLG
;
A
#
# COMPACT_ATOMS: atom_id res chain seq x y z
N GLU A 1 9.46 -27.91 4.85
CA GLU A 1 10.36 -28.13 6.00
C GLU A 1 10.09 -27.02 6.99
N THR A 2 9.40 -27.34 8.07
CA THR A 2 9.18 -26.49 9.23
C THR A 2 10.44 -26.54 10.09
N GLY A 3 11.45 -25.79 9.68
CA GLY A 3 12.57 -25.49 10.56
C GLY A 3 12.17 -24.44 11.60
N ASP A 4 12.86 -24.37 12.72
CA ASP A 4 12.69 -23.33 13.74
C ASP A 4 12.89 -21.94 13.12
N CYS A 5 11.80 -21.28 12.75
CA CYS A 5 11.81 -19.93 12.21
C CYS A 5 11.18 -18.99 13.24
N LEU A 6 11.93 -18.01 13.69
CA LEU A 6 11.40 -16.97 14.58
C LEU A 6 10.49 -16.03 13.78
N ILE A 7 9.19 -16.01 14.07
CA ILE A 7 8.20 -15.15 13.41
C ILE A 7 8.07 -13.82 14.16
N ALA A 8 8.03 -13.88 15.49
CA ALA A 8 7.91 -12.70 16.32
C ALA A 8 8.60 -12.93 17.68
N TRP A 9 9.16 -11.88 18.22
CA TRP A 9 9.80 -11.90 19.53
C TRP A 9 9.42 -10.64 20.31
N ARG A 10 8.92 -10.85 21.51
CA ARG A 10 8.62 -9.78 22.45
C ARG A 10 9.80 -9.60 23.39
N SER A 11 10.47 -8.46 23.31
CA SER A 11 11.68 -8.18 24.08
C SER A 11 11.67 -6.80 24.70
N SER A 12 12.58 -6.57 25.63
CA SER A 12 12.93 -5.25 26.14
C SER A 12 13.85 -4.49 25.17
N GLN A 13 13.93 -3.17 25.29
CA GLN A 13 14.83 -2.35 24.48
C GLN A 13 16.31 -2.77 24.62
N ARG A 14 16.69 -3.27 25.81
CA ARG A 14 18.05 -3.73 26.08
C ARG A 14 18.38 -5.02 25.31
N GLU A 15 17.46 -5.94 25.25
CA GLU A 15 17.62 -7.21 24.51
C GLU A 15 17.66 -6.98 22.99
N VAL A 16 16.88 -6.04 22.48
CA VAL A 16 16.93 -5.66 21.05
C VAL A 16 18.32 -5.15 20.64
N ALA A 17 18.96 -4.36 21.50
CA ALA A 17 20.28 -3.81 21.20
C ALA A 17 21.38 -4.87 21.05
N THR A 18 21.16 -6.08 21.59
CA THR A 18 22.09 -7.21 21.53
C THR A 18 21.59 -8.36 20.68
N PHE A 19 20.51 -8.15 19.92
CA PHE A 19 19.89 -9.18 19.10
C PHE A 19 20.82 -9.65 17.98
N ASP A 20 21.07 -10.96 17.95
CA ASP A 20 21.74 -11.64 16.86
C ASP A 20 20.71 -12.42 16.04
N PRO A 21 20.51 -12.10 14.73
CA PRO A 21 19.51 -12.79 13.90
C PRO A 21 19.86 -14.25 13.62
N VAL A 22 21.08 -14.69 13.90
CA VAL A 22 21.51 -16.08 13.70
C VAL A 22 21.19 -16.94 14.92
N THR A 23 21.20 -16.34 16.11
CA THR A 23 20.95 -17.04 17.36
C THR A 23 19.55 -16.77 17.86
N LEU A 24 18.73 -17.83 17.96
CA LEU A 24 17.37 -17.66 18.48
C LEU A 24 17.41 -17.21 19.95
N PRO A 25 16.59 -16.19 20.33
CA PRO A 25 16.52 -15.74 21.71
C PRO A 25 16.10 -16.87 22.66
N GLU A 26 16.69 -16.87 23.85
CA GLU A 26 16.23 -17.76 24.92
C GLU A 26 14.90 -17.29 25.49
N GLY A 27 14.06 -18.23 25.93
CA GLY A 27 12.79 -17.92 26.56
C GLY A 27 11.67 -18.91 26.26
N VAL A 28 10.47 -18.56 26.69
CA VAL A 28 9.28 -19.37 26.43
C VAL A 28 8.91 -19.28 24.95
N ARG A 29 9.00 -20.42 24.27
CA ARG A 29 8.61 -20.53 22.86
C ARG A 29 7.13 -20.93 22.77
N LYS A 30 6.42 -20.27 21.85
CA LYS A 30 5.06 -20.62 21.48
C LYS A 30 5.03 -20.95 19.99
N GLU A 31 4.58 -22.14 19.65
CA GLU A 31 4.39 -22.51 18.26
C GLU A 31 3.27 -21.69 17.64
N TYR A 32 3.52 -21.13 16.45
CA TYR A 32 2.52 -20.44 15.65
C TYR A 32 2.00 -21.38 14.58
N THR A 33 0.73 -21.73 14.67
CA THR A 33 0.05 -22.65 13.75
C THR A 33 -0.77 -21.95 12.67
N GLY A 34 -0.77 -20.61 12.65
CA GLY A 34 -1.47 -19.80 11.66
C GLY A 34 -0.73 -19.68 10.34
N ILE A 35 -1.40 -19.10 9.36
CA ILE A 35 -0.80 -18.72 8.07
C ILE A 35 -0.16 -17.33 8.25
N PHE A 36 1.03 -17.14 7.71
CA PHE A 36 1.69 -15.82 7.66
C PHE A 36 2.32 -15.60 6.30
N THR A 37 2.32 -14.35 5.86
CA THR A 37 2.97 -13.93 4.62
C THR A 37 4.46 -13.74 4.86
N ARG A 38 5.29 -14.32 4.01
CA ARG A 38 6.75 -14.19 4.10
C ARG A 38 7.31 -13.48 2.88
N VAL A 39 7.99 -12.37 3.12
CA VAL A 39 8.79 -11.66 2.12
C VAL A 39 10.21 -12.20 2.16
N VAL A 40 10.65 -12.90 1.10
CA VAL A 40 12.00 -13.50 0.97
C VAL A 40 12.82 -12.74 -0.06
N TYR A 41 12.17 -12.29 -1.12
CA TYR A 41 12.80 -11.58 -2.23
C TYR A 41 12.12 -10.22 -2.45
N PRO A 42 12.82 -9.22 -2.97
CA PRO A 42 12.23 -7.89 -3.23
C PRO A 42 10.96 -7.93 -4.09
N TYR A 43 10.89 -8.84 -5.06
CA TYR A 43 9.71 -8.96 -5.93
C TYR A 43 8.44 -9.45 -5.18
N HIS A 44 8.58 -10.07 -4.01
CA HIS A 44 7.42 -10.42 -3.19
C HIS A 44 6.65 -9.18 -2.73
N LEU A 45 7.30 -8.01 -2.62
CA LEU A 45 6.64 -6.78 -2.23
C LEU A 45 5.51 -6.41 -3.20
N PHE A 46 5.76 -6.45 -4.50
CA PHE A 46 4.69 -6.17 -5.45
C PHE A 46 3.80 -7.38 -5.75
N SER A 47 4.31 -8.61 -5.69
CA SER A 47 3.49 -9.80 -6.00
C SER A 47 2.46 -10.14 -4.91
N LEU A 48 2.72 -9.76 -3.67
CA LEU A 48 1.81 -9.93 -2.54
C LEU A 48 0.96 -8.69 -2.27
N ASN A 49 1.26 -7.57 -2.90
CA ASN A 49 0.67 -6.27 -2.61
C ASN A 49 -0.86 -6.25 -2.71
N ALA A 50 -1.44 -6.95 -3.67
CA ALA A 50 -2.90 -7.00 -3.84
C ALA A 50 -3.61 -7.57 -2.60
N GLN A 51 -3.10 -8.66 -2.08
CA GLN A 51 -3.64 -9.33 -0.90
C GLN A 51 -3.47 -8.47 0.36
N GLU A 52 -2.29 -7.91 0.53
CA GLU A 52 -2.00 -7.08 1.70
C GLU A 52 -2.78 -5.77 1.69
N LEU A 53 -2.98 -5.14 0.53
CA LEU A 53 -3.83 -3.95 0.39
C LEU A 53 -5.27 -4.19 0.86
N GLU A 54 -5.85 -5.35 0.61
CA GLU A 54 -7.20 -5.67 1.08
C GLU A 54 -7.26 -5.84 2.60
N ILE A 55 -6.23 -6.45 3.18
CA ILE A 55 -6.11 -6.65 4.63
C ILE A 55 -5.91 -5.31 5.34
N ASP A 56 -4.95 -4.53 4.87
CA ASP A 56 -4.60 -3.22 5.42
C ASP A 56 -5.74 -2.23 5.28
N PHE A 57 -6.45 -2.25 4.14
CA PHE A 57 -7.62 -1.39 3.95
C PHE A 57 -8.65 -1.60 5.06
N ARG A 58 -9.00 -2.86 5.35
CA ARG A 58 -9.97 -3.17 6.42
C ARG A 58 -9.48 -2.69 7.78
N LEU A 59 -8.21 -2.99 8.10
CA LEU A 59 -7.59 -2.60 9.36
C LEU A 59 -7.55 -1.09 9.56
N LEU A 60 -7.20 -0.33 8.51
CA LEU A 60 -7.04 1.12 8.57
C LEU A 60 -8.38 1.87 8.56
N THR A 61 -9.43 1.28 7.99
CA THR A 61 -10.72 1.97 7.81
C THR A 61 -11.81 1.48 8.76
N GLU A 62 -11.55 0.43 9.55
CA GLU A 62 -12.51 -0.11 10.50
C GLU A 62 -13.02 0.96 11.46
N SER A 63 -14.35 1.09 11.55
CA SER A 63 -15.04 2.06 12.40
C SER A 63 -14.67 3.52 12.14
N ARG A 64 -14.21 3.85 10.94
CA ARG A 64 -13.87 5.21 10.53
C ARG A 64 -14.75 5.69 9.38
N GLU A 65 -14.95 6.99 9.29
CA GLU A 65 -15.70 7.63 8.22
C GLU A 65 -14.74 8.23 7.18
N SER A 66 -15.06 8.01 5.90
CA SER A 66 -14.33 8.59 4.78
C SER A 66 -14.72 10.06 4.57
N ALA A 67 -13.76 10.91 4.27
CA ALA A 67 -14.07 12.23 3.75
C ALA A 67 -14.82 12.13 2.40
N PRO A 68 -15.67 13.11 2.06
CA PRO A 68 -16.43 13.09 0.83
C PRO A 68 -15.54 13.32 -0.40
N LEU A 69 -15.84 12.62 -1.48
CA LEU A 69 -15.25 12.87 -2.80
C LEU A 69 -15.87 14.09 -3.46
N ASN A 70 -15.10 14.79 -4.30
CA ASN A 70 -15.63 15.84 -5.14
C ASN A 70 -16.68 15.26 -6.12
N PRO A 71 -17.82 15.93 -6.35
CA PRO A 71 -18.88 15.46 -7.26
C PRO A 71 -18.42 15.16 -8.71
N CYS A 72 -17.31 15.72 -9.17
CA CYS A 72 -16.77 15.41 -10.49
C CYS A 72 -15.98 14.08 -10.55
N VAL A 73 -15.73 13.42 -9.42
CA VAL A 73 -15.07 12.12 -9.39
C VAL A 73 -16.08 11.02 -9.69
N GLN A 74 -15.76 10.19 -10.66
CA GLN A 74 -16.60 9.04 -11.02
C GLN A 74 -16.07 7.78 -10.33
N VAL A 75 -16.91 7.14 -9.53
CA VAL A 75 -16.59 5.87 -8.87
C VAL A 75 -17.57 4.80 -9.32
N TYR A 76 -17.04 3.64 -9.74
CA TYR A 76 -17.86 2.47 -10.03
C TYR A 76 -17.13 1.18 -9.62
N GLY A 77 -17.91 0.16 -9.35
CA GLY A 77 -17.48 -1.10 -8.76
C GLY A 77 -18.12 -1.32 -7.40
N LYS A 78 -17.74 -2.42 -6.75
CA LYS A 78 -18.40 -2.89 -5.52
C LYS A 78 -17.57 -2.68 -4.24
N HIS A 79 -16.27 -2.43 -4.38
CA HIS A 79 -15.40 -2.20 -3.23
C HIS A 79 -15.40 -0.71 -2.83
N PRO A 80 -15.11 -0.41 -1.56
CA PRO A 80 -15.13 0.95 -1.07
C PRO A 80 -13.94 1.79 -1.54
N VAL A 81 -14.16 3.11 -1.58
CA VAL A 81 -13.11 4.12 -1.62
C VAL A 81 -13.08 4.80 -0.25
N PHE A 82 -11.92 4.88 0.37
CA PHE A 82 -11.71 5.62 1.61
C PHE A 82 -10.77 6.80 1.38
N VAL A 83 -11.19 7.97 1.82
CA VAL A 83 -10.47 9.23 1.64
C VAL A 83 -10.19 9.82 3.02
N GLU A 84 -8.95 10.08 3.31
CA GLU A 84 -8.55 10.76 4.55
C GLU A 84 -8.78 12.26 4.47
N GLU A 85 -8.80 12.89 5.63
CA GLU A 85 -8.92 14.34 5.76
C GLU A 85 -7.78 15.07 5.04
N GLY A 86 -8.08 16.18 4.38
CA GLY A 86 -7.12 17.00 3.63
C GLY A 86 -6.76 16.47 2.25
N ALA A 87 -7.14 15.24 1.91
CA ALA A 87 -6.89 14.70 0.57
C ALA A 87 -7.69 15.45 -0.51
N VAL A 88 -7.06 15.72 -1.64
CA VAL A 88 -7.65 16.44 -2.77
C VAL A 88 -7.73 15.51 -3.98
N VAL A 89 -8.96 15.24 -4.43
CA VAL A 89 -9.22 14.40 -5.61
C VAL A 89 -9.96 15.23 -6.67
N ARG A 90 -9.30 15.44 -7.84
CA ARG A 90 -9.85 16.27 -8.93
C ARG A 90 -10.26 15.41 -10.10
N CYS A 91 -11.56 15.42 -10.45
CA CYS A 91 -12.11 14.85 -11.68
C CYS A 91 -11.41 13.54 -12.15
N ALA A 92 -11.25 12.60 -11.25
CA ALA A 92 -10.66 11.29 -11.50
C ALA A 92 -11.75 10.26 -11.81
N VAL A 93 -11.34 9.13 -12.38
CA VAL A 93 -12.19 7.94 -12.57
C VAL A 93 -11.61 6.80 -11.77
N ILE A 94 -12.39 6.24 -10.85
CA ILE A 94 -11.96 5.19 -9.92
C ILE A 94 -12.83 3.94 -10.15
N ASN A 95 -12.20 2.87 -10.62
CA ASN A 95 -12.83 1.57 -10.77
C ASN A 95 -12.40 0.66 -9.59
N THR A 96 -13.36 0.29 -8.76
CA THR A 96 -13.15 -0.57 -7.58
C THR A 96 -13.57 -2.02 -7.79
N GLU A 97 -13.77 -2.47 -9.04
CA GLU A 97 -14.17 -3.87 -9.30
C GLU A 97 -13.14 -4.88 -8.82
N GLY A 98 -11.84 -4.54 -8.95
CA GLY A 98 -10.72 -5.41 -8.56
C GLY A 98 -10.32 -5.31 -7.09
N GLY A 99 -10.78 -4.31 -6.35
CA GLY A 99 -10.43 -4.12 -4.94
C GLY A 99 -10.64 -2.69 -4.45
N PRO A 100 -10.43 -2.44 -3.15
CA PRO A 100 -10.63 -1.14 -2.53
C PRO A 100 -9.60 -0.09 -2.95
N VAL A 101 -9.91 1.18 -2.72
CA VAL A 101 -9.01 2.31 -2.96
C VAL A 101 -8.87 3.15 -1.68
N TYR A 102 -7.65 3.32 -1.21
CA TYR A 102 -7.32 4.16 -0.06
C TYR A 102 -6.52 5.39 -0.49
N ILE A 103 -6.98 6.56 -0.07
CA ILE A 103 -6.37 7.85 -0.35
C ILE A 103 -6.00 8.50 0.97
N GLY A 104 -4.71 8.57 1.26
CA GLY A 104 -4.13 9.02 2.51
C GLY A 104 -4.27 10.52 2.75
N LYS A 105 -3.95 10.91 3.97
CA LYS A 105 -4.06 12.29 4.44
C LYS A 105 -3.24 13.25 3.56
N ASP A 106 -3.85 14.39 3.20
CA ASP A 106 -3.20 15.43 2.38
C ASP A 106 -2.64 14.92 1.05
N ALA A 107 -3.07 13.74 0.58
CA ALA A 107 -2.69 13.22 -0.72
C ALA A 107 -3.40 13.97 -1.86
N GLU A 108 -2.77 14.03 -3.03
CA GLU A 108 -3.32 14.73 -4.19
C GLU A 108 -3.47 13.81 -5.40
N ILE A 109 -4.68 13.74 -5.95
CA ILE A 109 -4.98 13.13 -7.23
C ILE A 109 -5.39 14.23 -8.20
N MET A 110 -4.54 14.50 -9.21
CA MET A 110 -4.76 15.54 -10.20
C MET A 110 -5.82 15.11 -11.24
N GLU A 111 -6.16 16.03 -12.13
CA GLU A 111 -7.21 15.88 -13.13
C GLU A 111 -6.92 14.74 -14.12
N GLY A 112 -7.96 14.01 -14.49
CA GLY A 112 -7.92 12.98 -15.52
C GLY A 112 -7.22 11.67 -15.12
N VAL A 113 -6.93 11.49 -13.85
CA VAL A 113 -6.33 10.24 -13.33
C VAL A 113 -7.33 9.10 -13.43
N LEU A 114 -6.86 7.93 -13.87
CA LEU A 114 -7.62 6.70 -13.98
C LEU A 114 -7.02 5.65 -13.03
N ILE A 115 -7.83 5.14 -12.11
CA ILE A 115 -7.40 4.16 -11.11
C ILE A 115 -8.22 2.89 -11.20
N ARG A 116 -7.55 1.74 -11.21
CA ARG A 116 -8.14 0.43 -10.93
C ARG A 116 -7.61 -0.10 -9.60
N GLY A 117 -8.53 -0.40 -8.68
CA GLY A 117 -8.19 -1.03 -7.41
C GLY A 117 -7.78 -2.51 -7.56
N PRO A 118 -7.14 -3.08 -6.53
CA PRO A 118 -6.81 -2.43 -5.27
C PRO A 118 -5.68 -1.40 -5.41
N PHE A 119 -5.81 -0.29 -4.71
CA PHE A 119 -4.83 0.81 -4.77
C PHE A 119 -4.75 1.51 -3.42
N ALA A 120 -3.54 1.89 -3.01
CA ALA A 120 -3.34 2.77 -1.87
C ALA A 120 -2.32 3.86 -2.19
N MET A 121 -2.58 5.06 -1.70
CA MET A 121 -1.59 6.12 -1.59
C MET A 121 -1.58 6.68 -0.17
N CYS A 122 -0.39 6.84 0.38
CA CYS A 122 -0.17 7.33 1.73
C CYS A 122 -0.20 8.87 1.78
N GLU A 123 0.08 9.40 2.96
CA GLU A 123 0.05 10.84 3.19
C GLU A 123 0.98 11.62 2.24
N HIS A 124 0.52 12.77 1.79
CA HIS A 124 1.22 13.69 0.89
C HIS A 124 1.70 13.06 -0.43
N ALA A 125 1.23 11.86 -0.78
CA ALA A 125 1.53 11.27 -2.07
C ALA A 125 0.76 12.00 -3.19
N VAL A 126 1.31 12.03 -4.40
CA VAL A 126 0.74 12.74 -5.55
C VAL A 126 0.64 11.84 -6.77
N LEU A 127 -0.56 11.73 -7.34
CA LEU A 127 -0.78 11.25 -8.70
C LEU A 127 -0.89 12.44 -9.65
N THR A 128 0.04 12.53 -10.61
CA THR A 128 0.05 13.64 -11.57
C THR A 128 -1.04 13.48 -12.62
N MET A 129 -1.35 14.59 -13.28
CA MET A 129 -2.40 14.70 -14.29
C MET A 129 -2.35 13.59 -15.33
N GLY A 130 -3.50 12.92 -15.57
CA GLY A 130 -3.62 11.88 -16.56
C GLY A 130 -2.95 10.54 -16.23
N ALA A 131 -2.45 10.35 -15.02
CA ALA A 131 -1.84 9.07 -14.61
C ALA A 131 -2.84 7.91 -14.73
N LYS A 132 -2.32 6.74 -15.09
CA LYS A 132 -3.08 5.49 -15.23
C LYS A 132 -2.52 4.44 -14.29
N VAL A 133 -3.32 4.01 -13.35
CA VAL A 133 -2.96 2.97 -12.37
C VAL A 133 -3.69 1.69 -12.70
N TYR A 134 -2.92 0.64 -13.02
CA TYR A 134 -3.42 -0.71 -13.25
C TYR A 134 -2.92 -1.64 -12.15
N GLY A 135 -3.78 -2.54 -11.71
CA GLY A 135 -3.41 -3.55 -10.72
C GLY A 135 -3.02 -2.98 -9.37
N ALA A 136 -2.58 -3.84 -8.50
CA ALA A 136 -2.25 -3.51 -7.13
C ALA A 136 -1.03 -2.59 -7.04
N THR A 137 -1.27 -1.32 -6.74
CA THR A 137 -0.20 -0.33 -6.62
C THR A 137 -0.28 0.39 -5.28
N THR A 138 0.87 0.56 -4.64
CA THR A 138 1.02 1.33 -3.40
C THR A 138 1.99 2.48 -3.62
N LEU A 139 1.53 3.69 -3.31
CA LEU A 139 2.37 4.89 -3.25
C LEU A 139 2.58 5.25 -1.79
N GLY A 140 3.78 5.03 -1.27
CA GLY A 140 4.15 5.39 0.08
C GLY A 140 4.18 6.92 0.31
N PRO A 141 4.47 7.33 1.55
CA PRO A 141 4.47 8.75 1.91
C PRO A 141 5.35 9.61 1.02
N TYR A 142 4.84 10.78 0.64
CA TYR A 142 5.55 11.77 -0.18
C TYR A 142 6.03 11.25 -1.55
N CYS A 143 5.48 10.16 -2.04
CA CYS A 143 5.75 9.67 -3.39
C CYS A 143 5.03 10.52 -4.43
N LYS A 144 5.66 10.69 -5.60
CA LYS A 144 5.03 11.33 -6.75
C LYS A 144 5.05 10.38 -7.95
N CYS A 145 3.86 10.10 -8.50
CA CYS A 145 3.72 9.15 -9.59
C CYS A 145 2.91 9.74 -10.75
N GLY A 146 3.34 9.45 -11.98
CA GLY A 146 2.67 9.86 -13.22
C GLY A 146 2.89 8.86 -14.35
N GLY A 147 2.23 9.08 -15.48
CA GLY A 147 2.24 8.14 -16.60
C GLY A 147 1.46 6.86 -16.28
N GLU A 148 1.95 5.72 -16.73
CA GLU A 148 1.28 4.44 -16.55
C GLU A 148 2.04 3.55 -15.55
N VAL A 149 1.32 3.01 -14.57
CA VAL A 149 1.88 2.09 -13.56
C VAL A 149 1.01 0.86 -13.40
N ASN A 150 1.65 -0.28 -13.18
CA ASN A 150 0.98 -1.56 -12.99
C ASN A 150 1.72 -2.40 -11.96
N ASN A 151 1.08 -2.72 -10.84
CA ASN A 151 1.65 -3.59 -9.82
C ASN A 151 2.99 -3.07 -9.28
N VAL A 152 2.96 -1.84 -8.73
CA VAL A 152 4.15 -1.11 -8.26
C VAL A 152 4.04 -0.81 -6.78
N VAL A 153 5.13 -0.96 -6.05
CA VAL A 153 5.27 -0.48 -4.67
C VAL A 153 6.36 0.59 -4.62
N MET A 154 5.96 1.82 -4.32
CA MET A 154 6.88 2.93 -4.02
C MET A 154 6.88 3.11 -2.50
N ILE A 155 8.04 2.94 -1.84
CA ILE A 155 8.11 2.87 -0.38
C ILE A 155 7.89 4.24 0.25
N ALA A 156 8.73 5.22 -0.03
CA ALA A 156 8.55 6.59 0.42
C ALA A 156 9.47 7.55 -0.37
N TYR A 157 9.11 8.82 -0.43
CA TYR A 157 9.93 9.90 -1.02
C TYR A 157 10.46 9.61 -2.43
N SER A 158 9.81 8.71 -3.14
CA SER A 158 10.21 8.26 -4.48
C SER A 158 9.44 8.99 -5.56
N ASN A 159 10.06 9.18 -6.72
CA ASN A 159 9.50 9.99 -7.79
C ASN A 159 9.55 9.27 -9.15
N LYS A 160 8.37 9.04 -9.73
CA LYS A 160 8.18 8.60 -11.12
C LYS A 160 7.16 9.56 -11.77
N ALA A 161 7.50 10.84 -11.95
CA ALA A 161 6.54 11.90 -12.27
C ALA A 161 6.18 12.04 -13.76
N HIS A 162 7.03 11.60 -14.68
CA HIS A 162 6.82 11.77 -16.11
C HIS A 162 6.09 10.59 -16.75
N ASP A 163 5.62 10.78 -17.99
CA ASP A 163 5.02 9.73 -18.79
C ASP A 163 6.00 8.57 -19.03
N GLY A 164 5.44 7.44 -19.39
CA GLY A 164 6.12 6.18 -19.55
C GLY A 164 5.54 5.11 -18.63
N PHE A 165 5.90 3.87 -18.89
CA PHE A 165 5.41 2.69 -18.16
C PHE A 165 6.38 2.27 -17.07
N LEU A 166 5.82 1.92 -15.91
CA LEU A 166 6.51 1.22 -14.83
C LEU A 166 5.63 0.08 -14.34
N GLY A 167 6.14 -1.14 -14.36
CA GLY A 167 5.39 -2.32 -13.92
C GLY A 167 6.21 -3.31 -13.13
N ASN A 168 5.56 -4.07 -12.24
CA ASN A 168 6.16 -5.13 -11.43
C ASN A 168 7.46 -4.67 -10.74
N SER A 169 7.40 -3.54 -10.06
CA SER A 169 8.59 -2.85 -9.56
C SER A 169 8.44 -2.41 -8.11
N VAL A 170 9.56 -2.32 -7.44
CA VAL A 170 9.70 -1.71 -6.11
C VAL A 170 10.67 -0.55 -6.23
N LEU A 171 10.27 0.63 -5.74
CA LEU A 171 11.10 1.82 -5.61
C LEU A 171 11.20 2.19 -4.14
N GLY A 172 12.44 2.44 -3.67
CA GLY A 172 12.70 2.84 -2.28
C GLY A 172 13.87 3.79 -2.18
#